data_7fbd4a5435eee922706ac573a521c737
#
_entry.id   7fbd4a5435eee922706ac573a521c737
#
_cell.length_a   1.000
_cell.length_b   1.000
_cell.length_c   1.000
_cell.angle_alpha   90.00
_cell.angle_beta   90.00
_cell.angle_gamma   90.00
#
_symmetry.space_group_name_H-M   'P 1'
#
loop_
_entity.id
_entity.type
_entity.pdbx_description
1 polymer ?
#
loop_
_entity_poly.entity_id
_entity_poly.type
_entity_poly.pdbx_seq_one_letter_code
_entity_poly.pdbx_strand_id
1 'polypeptide(L)'
;EEQFKYWNVNNHTRISGYDAREDDAAEHLKGRIPDNVSQTELGCCMSHLKAIKHFYEETDDEYCMILEDDVDFSTVKYWNFTWKEFSGLLPYDWDCIQMTTICTGDIHVKLHLKFINDFSAAVYLITRHHAAKVLKNHMRGDKWKLDNGVKPRAVSEDTILESGKTYTIPIFLYNLDFGSTIHQEHIGVFHKGPHAALSNYWQNSGAGVDIHEWMNYDPYTGRVTENSAAKAPQETDNPPA
;
A
#
# COMPACT_ATOMS: atom_id res chain seq x y z
N GLU A 1 -5.14 3.95 -16.14
CA GLU A 1 -5.87 5.11 -16.71
C GLU A 1 -7.34 4.81 -17.04
N GLU A 2 -7.69 3.61 -17.58
CA GLU A 2 -9.08 3.25 -17.89
C GLU A 2 -9.97 3.26 -16.64
N GLN A 3 -9.49 2.74 -15.52
CA GLN A 3 -10.19 2.78 -14.24
C GLN A 3 -10.41 4.23 -13.77
N PHE A 4 -9.44 5.13 -13.95
CA PHE A 4 -9.58 6.54 -13.59
C PHE A 4 -10.70 7.22 -14.40
N LYS A 5 -10.79 6.93 -15.71
CA LYS A 5 -11.91 7.41 -16.54
C LYS A 5 -13.25 6.87 -16.07
N TYR A 6 -13.30 5.57 -15.77
CA TYR A 6 -14.53 4.92 -15.31
C TYR A 6 -15.03 5.51 -13.99
N TRP A 7 -14.12 5.75 -13.03
CA TRP A 7 -14.43 6.29 -11.72
C TRP A 7 -14.38 7.83 -11.65
N ASN A 8 -14.20 8.50 -12.80
CA ASN A 8 -14.12 9.97 -12.90
C ASN A 8 -13.03 10.60 -12.01
N VAL A 9 -11.89 9.93 -11.90
CA VAL A 9 -10.70 10.44 -11.21
C VAL A 9 -9.93 11.34 -12.17
N ASN A 10 -10.06 12.65 -12.02
CA ASN A 10 -9.49 13.63 -12.95
C ASN A 10 -8.18 14.26 -12.45
N ASN A 11 -7.96 14.29 -11.14
CA ASN A 11 -6.76 14.88 -10.54
C ASN A 11 -5.73 13.77 -10.27
N HIS A 12 -4.95 13.44 -11.29
CA HIS A 12 -3.87 12.46 -11.17
C HIS A 12 -2.68 12.84 -12.07
N THR A 13 -1.50 12.47 -11.62
CA THR A 13 -0.24 12.63 -12.37
C THR A 13 0.47 11.29 -12.43
N ARG A 14 0.87 10.86 -13.63
CA ARG A 14 1.68 9.66 -13.79
C ARG A 14 3.15 10.01 -13.58
N ILE A 15 3.78 9.34 -12.64
CA ILE A 15 5.22 9.42 -12.38
C ILE A 15 5.88 8.17 -12.95
N SER A 16 6.77 8.34 -13.94
CA SER A 16 7.54 7.22 -14.47
C SER A 16 8.48 6.68 -13.40
N GLY A 17 8.39 5.39 -13.13
CA GLY A 17 9.28 4.69 -12.19
C GLY A 17 10.69 4.52 -12.73
N TYR A 18 11.58 3.99 -11.89
CA TYR A 18 12.88 3.47 -12.31
C TYR A 18 12.73 2.04 -12.82
N ASP A 19 13.24 1.75 -14.01
CA ASP A 19 13.31 0.38 -14.52
C ASP A 19 14.63 -0.26 -14.07
N ALA A 20 14.56 -1.13 -13.08
CA ALA A 20 15.75 -1.78 -12.52
C ALA A 20 16.50 -2.72 -13.50
N ARG A 21 15.94 -2.97 -14.69
CA ARG A 21 16.60 -3.74 -15.75
C ARG A 21 17.47 -2.86 -16.65
N GLU A 22 17.14 -1.58 -16.76
CA GLU A 22 17.76 -0.61 -17.67
C GLU A 22 18.49 0.51 -16.90
N ASP A 23 17.93 0.95 -15.76
CA ASP A 23 18.50 2.03 -14.96
C ASP A 23 19.61 1.51 -14.04
N ASP A 24 20.78 2.14 -14.10
CA ASP A 24 21.83 1.88 -13.11
C ASP A 24 21.45 2.55 -11.77
N ALA A 25 21.00 1.72 -10.81
CA ALA A 25 20.65 2.21 -9.48
C ALA A 25 21.78 3.02 -8.82
N ALA A 26 23.05 2.73 -9.11
CA ALA A 26 24.20 3.45 -8.55
C ALA A 26 24.24 4.93 -8.97
N GLU A 27 23.73 5.26 -10.15
CA GLU A 27 23.67 6.65 -10.63
C GLU A 27 22.70 7.50 -9.79
N HIS A 28 21.69 6.88 -9.22
CA HIS A 28 20.62 7.52 -8.44
C HIS A 28 20.85 7.47 -6.93
N LEU A 29 21.85 6.70 -6.47
CA LEU A 29 22.13 6.53 -5.05
C LEU A 29 23.30 7.38 -4.57
N LYS A 30 23.20 7.82 -3.33
CA LYS A 30 24.29 8.42 -2.56
C LYS A 30 24.79 7.40 -1.52
N GLY A 31 26.00 6.89 -1.73
CA GLY A 31 26.57 5.87 -0.84
C GLY A 31 26.58 4.50 -1.48
N ARG A 32 26.50 3.44 -0.66
CA ARG A 32 26.52 2.07 -1.13
C ARG A 32 25.12 1.64 -1.60
N ILE A 33 25.09 0.71 -2.56
CA ILE A 33 23.87 -0.04 -2.86
C ILE A 33 23.60 -0.95 -1.65
N PRO A 34 22.37 -0.95 -1.10
CA PRO A 34 22.01 -1.90 -0.06
C PRO A 34 22.16 -3.34 -0.56
N ASP A 35 22.80 -4.21 0.23
CA ASP A 35 23.13 -5.59 -0.14
C ASP A 35 22.05 -6.62 0.23
N ASN A 36 21.00 -6.17 0.94
CA ASN A 36 19.88 -7.00 1.40
C ASN A 36 18.57 -6.79 0.61
N VAL A 37 18.66 -6.20 -0.57
CA VAL A 37 17.52 -5.98 -1.49
C VAL A 37 17.94 -6.32 -2.92
N SER A 38 16.98 -6.81 -3.71
CA SER A 38 17.18 -7.00 -5.15
C SER A 38 17.17 -5.66 -5.90
N GLN A 39 17.66 -5.65 -7.13
CA GLN A 39 17.60 -4.45 -7.98
C GLN A 39 16.16 -4.01 -8.25
N THR A 40 15.24 -4.96 -8.42
CA THR A 40 13.82 -4.68 -8.65
C THR A 40 13.14 -4.07 -7.42
N GLU A 41 13.41 -4.58 -6.21
CA GLU A 41 12.94 -3.98 -4.96
C GLU A 41 13.48 -2.56 -4.78
N LEU A 42 14.76 -2.36 -5.10
CA LEU A 42 15.40 -1.06 -5.02
C LEU A 42 14.80 -0.06 -6.02
N GLY A 43 14.58 -0.48 -7.26
CA GLY A 43 13.91 0.32 -8.29
C GLY A 43 12.48 0.71 -7.90
N CYS A 44 11.72 -0.24 -7.33
CA CYS A 44 10.39 0.01 -6.78
C CYS A 44 10.45 1.06 -5.65
N CYS A 45 11.32 0.88 -4.66
CA CYS A 45 11.48 1.83 -3.55
C CYS A 45 11.86 3.24 -4.05
N MET A 46 12.80 3.35 -4.97
CA MET A 46 13.19 4.64 -5.57
C MET A 46 12.04 5.27 -6.37
N SER A 47 11.21 4.47 -7.04
CA SER A 47 10.02 4.96 -7.77
C SER A 47 9.01 5.58 -6.84
N HIS A 48 8.72 4.94 -5.72
CA HIS A 48 7.87 5.52 -4.68
C HIS A 48 8.45 6.81 -4.09
N LEU A 49 9.75 6.84 -3.79
CA LEU A 49 10.41 8.06 -3.31
C LEU A 49 10.34 9.20 -4.33
N LYS A 50 10.45 8.88 -5.62
CA LYS A 50 10.27 9.86 -6.72
C LYS A 50 8.85 10.41 -6.77
N ALA A 51 7.84 9.56 -6.59
CA ALA A 51 6.43 10.00 -6.51
C ALA A 51 6.18 10.88 -5.28
N ILE A 52 6.72 10.50 -4.11
CA ILE A 52 6.66 11.32 -2.88
C ILE A 52 7.35 12.67 -3.06
N LYS A 53 8.51 12.68 -3.73
CA LYS A 53 9.23 13.93 -4.04
C LYS A 53 8.40 14.84 -4.92
N HIS A 54 7.82 14.32 -6.00
CA HIS A 54 6.93 15.08 -6.87
C HIS A 54 5.74 15.67 -6.10
N PHE A 55 5.05 14.87 -5.30
CA PHE A 55 3.97 15.36 -4.44
C PHE A 55 4.44 16.52 -3.56
N TYR A 56 5.58 16.37 -2.88
CA TYR A 56 6.07 17.36 -1.94
C TYR A 56 6.55 18.66 -2.61
N GLU A 57 7.19 18.57 -3.76
CA GLU A 57 7.82 19.72 -4.43
C GLU A 57 6.89 20.43 -5.43
N GLU A 58 5.94 19.70 -6.06
CA GLU A 58 5.16 20.21 -7.20
C GLU A 58 3.69 20.45 -6.87
N THR A 59 3.23 20.18 -5.65
CA THR A 59 1.86 20.45 -5.20
C THR A 59 1.85 21.16 -3.85
N ASP A 60 0.70 21.73 -3.47
CA ASP A 60 0.46 22.31 -2.15
C ASP A 60 -0.57 21.50 -1.33
N ASP A 61 -0.99 20.34 -1.82
CA ASP A 61 -1.99 19.50 -1.16
C ASP A 61 -1.47 18.98 0.19
N GLU A 62 -2.38 18.83 1.15
CA GLU A 62 -2.04 18.34 2.50
C GLU A 62 -1.71 16.85 2.52
N TYR A 63 -2.29 16.08 1.61
CA TYR A 63 -2.02 14.64 1.45
C TYR A 63 -2.19 14.21 0.00
N CYS A 64 -1.60 13.08 -0.35
CA CYS A 64 -1.66 12.48 -1.66
C CYS A 64 -1.93 10.99 -1.55
N MET A 65 -2.69 10.44 -2.52
CA MET A 65 -2.79 9.01 -2.74
C MET A 65 -1.74 8.60 -3.75
N ILE A 66 -0.89 7.66 -3.38
CA ILE A 66 0.09 7.04 -4.28
C ILE A 66 -0.39 5.64 -4.64
N LEU A 67 -0.31 5.32 -5.92
CA LEU A 67 -0.84 4.10 -6.52
C LEU A 67 0.22 3.47 -7.43
N GLU A 68 0.41 2.16 -7.32
CA GLU A 68 1.10 1.38 -8.37
C GLU A 68 0.17 1.15 -9.56
N ASP A 69 0.69 0.74 -10.70
CA ASP A 69 -0.07 0.64 -11.95
C ASP A 69 -0.93 -0.64 -12.04
N ASP A 70 -0.72 -1.59 -11.16
CA ASP A 70 -1.50 -2.83 -11.02
C ASP A 70 -2.67 -2.74 -10.03
N VAL A 71 -2.95 -1.57 -9.47
CA VAL A 71 -4.08 -1.37 -8.55
C VAL A 71 -5.42 -1.65 -9.23
N ASP A 72 -6.30 -2.38 -8.54
CA ASP A 72 -7.62 -2.72 -9.00
C ASP A 72 -8.71 -2.03 -8.15
N PHE A 73 -9.53 -1.19 -8.79
CA PHE A 73 -10.64 -0.46 -8.20
C PHE A 73 -11.96 -1.24 -8.22
N SER A 74 -11.94 -2.52 -8.53
CA SER A 74 -13.15 -3.34 -8.64
C SER A 74 -13.96 -3.44 -7.34
N THR A 75 -13.33 -3.19 -6.20
CA THR A 75 -14.01 -3.15 -4.88
C THR A 75 -14.88 -1.91 -4.70
N VAL A 76 -14.58 -0.79 -5.36
CA VAL A 76 -15.28 0.50 -5.19
C VAL A 76 -16.78 0.40 -5.46
N LYS A 77 -17.20 -0.44 -6.39
CA LYS A 77 -18.62 -0.68 -6.70
C LYS A 77 -19.42 -1.34 -5.57
N TYR A 78 -18.73 -1.90 -4.59
CA TYR A 78 -19.36 -2.53 -3.41
C TYR A 78 -19.39 -1.63 -2.18
N TRP A 79 -18.74 -0.45 -2.25
CA TRP A 79 -18.76 0.51 -1.14
C TRP A 79 -20.15 1.13 -1.02
N ASN A 80 -20.66 1.22 0.19
CA ASN A 80 -21.87 1.96 0.53
C ASN A 80 -21.58 3.32 1.20
N PHE A 81 -20.34 3.79 1.07
CA PHE A 81 -19.85 5.06 1.57
C PHE A 81 -19.13 5.84 0.46
N THR A 82 -19.00 7.13 0.65
CA THR A 82 -18.26 8.01 -0.25
C THR A 82 -16.82 8.19 0.21
N TRP A 83 -15.95 8.58 -0.72
CA TRP A 83 -14.58 8.98 -0.37
C TRP A 83 -14.54 10.11 0.67
N LYS A 84 -15.47 11.04 0.62
CA LYS A 84 -15.58 12.15 1.58
C LYS A 84 -15.91 11.66 2.99
N GLU A 85 -16.81 10.71 3.13
CA GLU A 85 -17.11 10.09 4.43
C GLU A 85 -15.90 9.33 4.96
N PHE A 86 -15.30 8.49 4.13
CA PHE A 86 -14.09 7.75 4.49
C PHE A 86 -12.96 8.69 4.96
N SER A 87 -12.59 9.67 4.14
CA SER A 87 -11.50 10.60 4.45
C SER A 87 -11.77 11.48 5.67
N GLY A 88 -13.03 11.80 5.95
CA GLY A 88 -13.44 12.56 7.13
C GLY A 88 -13.35 11.78 8.45
N LEU A 89 -13.22 10.45 8.38
CA LEU A 89 -13.11 9.55 9.55
C LEU A 89 -11.68 9.07 9.81
N LEU A 90 -10.69 9.51 9.03
CA LEU A 90 -9.30 9.15 9.25
C LEU A 90 -8.82 9.62 10.64
N PRO A 91 -7.99 8.83 11.34
CA PRO A 91 -7.41 9.24 12.61
C PRO A 91 -6.65 10.57 12.47
N TYR A 92 -6.78 11.47 13.43
CA TYR A 92 -6.16 12.81 13.36
C TYR A 92 -4.61 12.80 13.31
N ASP A 93 -4.00 11.69 13.68
CA ASP A 93 -2.56 11.55 13.88
C ASP A 93 -1.89 10.59 12.88
N TRP A 94 -2.56 10.33 11.75
CA TRP A 94 -1.98 9.47 10.73
C TRP A 94 -0.87 10.16 9.93
N ASP A 95 0.19 9.42 9.65
CA ASP A 95 1.25 9.78 8.69
C ASP A 95 0.99 9.12 7.33
N CYS A 96 0.63 7.83 7.36
CA CYS A 96 0.23 7.04 6.19
C CYS A 96 -1.05 6.24 6.48
N ILE A 97 -1.83 5.97 5.41
CA ILE A 97 -2.90 4.97 5.41
C ILE A 97 -2.60 3.97 4.30
N GLN A 98 -2.26 2.76 4.68
CA GLN A 98 -2.09 1.64 3.76
C GLN A 98 -3.47 1.10 3.38
N MET A 99 -3.79 1.05 2.09
CA MET A 99 -5.14 0.69 1.62
C MET A 99 -5.20 -0.59 0.78
N THR A 100 -4.08 -1.27 0.65
CA THR A 100 -3.97 -2.66 0.18
C THR A 100 -3.19 -3.46 1.20
N THR A 101 -3.39 -4.76 1.27
CA THR A 101 -2.56 -5.61 2.11
C THR A 101 -2.33 -6.98 1.48
N ILE A 102 -1.14 -7.49 1.69
CA ILE A 102 -0.72 -8.86 1.44
C ILE A 102 -0.28 -9.41 2.79
N CYS A 103 -0.88 -10.49 3.24
CA CYS A 103 -0.47 -11.12 4.50
C CYS A 103 -0.56 -12.65 4.40
N THR A 104 0.11 -13.34 5.30
CA THR A 104 0.15 -14.82 5.34
C THR A 104 -0.95 -15.43 6.22
N GLY A 105 -1.84 -14.62 6.75
CA GLY A 105 -2.90 -15.02 7.66
C GLY A 105 -4.24 -14.37 7.30
N ASP A 106 -5.11 -14.28 8.30
CA ASP A 106 -6.39 -13.59 8.17
C ASP A 106 -6.17 -12.08 7.94
N ILE A 107 -6.87 -11.50 7.00
CA ILE A 107 -6.81 -10.08 6.71
C ILE A 107 -7.75 -9.33 7.64
N HIS A 108 -7.21 -8.38 8.38
CA HIS A 108 -8.01 -7.46 9.18
C HIS A 108 -8.56 -6.36 8.28
N VAL A 109 -9.89 -6.32 8.13
CA VAL A 109 -10.56 -5.40 7.21
C VAL A 109 -10.93 -4.05 7.81
N LYS A 110 -11.06 -3.95 9.14
CA LYS A 110 -11.30 -2.67 9.84
C LYS A 110 -10.01 -1.88 10.00
N LEU A 111 -10.13 -0.57 10.18
CA LEU A 111 -8.99 0.31 10.47
C LEU A 111 -8.21 -0.18 11.69
N HIS A 112 -6.92 -0.35 11.54
CA HIS A 112 -6.00 -0.74 12.62
C HIS A 112 -4.62 -0.13 12.39
N LEU A 113 -3.80 -0.08 13.44
CA LEU A 113 -2.38 0.22 13.27
C LEU A 113 -1.72 -0.87 12.43
N LYS A 114 -0.88 -0.47 11.49
CA LYS A 114 -0.17 -1.39 10.61
C LYS A 114 0.55 -2.46 11.43
N PHE A 115 0.25 -3.72 11.17
CA PHE A 115 1.01 -4.85 11.69
C PHE A 115 2.26 -5.11 10.85
N ILE A 116 3.24 -5.76 11.45
CA ILE A 116 4.49 -6.12 10.75
C ILE A 116 4.24 -7.00 9.51
N ASN A 117 3.16 -7.76 9.49
CA ASN A 117 2.79 -8.67 8.40
C ASN A 117 1.82 -8.04 7.39
N ASP A 118 1.44 -6.78 7.53
CA ASP A 118 0.68 -6.06 6.52
C ASP A 118 1.64 -5.53 5.47
N PHE A 119 1.93 -6.36 4.47
CA PHE A 119 2.78 -5.98 3.35
C PHE A 119 1.96 -5.26 2.27
N SER A 120 2.61 -4.70 1.30
CA SER A 120 2.16 -3.97 0.13
C SER A 120 2.22 -2.45 0.29
N ALA A 121 2.88 -1.82 -0.67
CA ALA A 121 2.85 -0.38 -0.87
C ALA A 121 2.06 0.02 -2.14
N ALA A 122 1.25 -0.90 -2.70
CA ALA A 122 0.55 -0.67 -3.96
C ALA A 122 -0.46 0.49 -3.89
N VAL A 123 -1.11 0.72 -2.74
CA VAL A 123 -1.97 1.90 -2.51
C VAL A 123 -1.79 2.42 -1.10
N TYR A 124 -1.45 3.69 -1.00
CA TYR A 124 -1.44 4.37 0.30
C TYR A 124 -1.69 5.88 0.18
N LEU A 125 -2.27 6.45 1.24
CA LEU A 125 -2.26 7.90 1.46
C LEU A 125 -1.00 8.28 2.23
N ILE A 126 -0.45 9.44 1.92
CA ILE A 126 0.69 10.02 2.65
C ILE A 126 0.42 11.50 2.93
N THR A 127 0.66 11.93 4.17
CA THR A 127 0.58 13.35 4.51
C THR A 127 1.82 14.11 4.01
N ARG A 128 1.65 15.40 3.72
CA ARG A 128 2.79 16.27 3.37
C ARG A 128 3.86 16.31 4.46
N HIS A 129 3.45 16.27 5.73
CA HIS A 129 4.38 16.19 6.86
C HIS A 129 5.25 14.94 6.79
N HIS A 130 4.63 13.78 6.55
CA HIS A 130 5.37 12.53 6.45
C HIS A 130 6.22 12.46 5.19
N ALA A 131 5.73 12.97 4.06
CA ALA A 131 6.53 13.10 2.84
C ALA A 131 7.82 13.90 3.08
N ALA A 132 7.73 15.05 3.77
CA ALA A 132 8.90 15.83 4.16
C ALA A 132 9.88 15.03 5.03
N LYS A 133 9.37 14.25 5.99
CA LYS A 133 10.17 13.39 6.87
C LYS A 133 10.89 12.28 6.08
N VAL A 134 10.18 11.60 5.17
CA VAL A 134 10.74 10.56 4.31
C VAL A 134 11.84 11.15 3.43
N LEU A 135 11.59 12.26 2.77
CA LEU A 135 12.60 12.93 1.93
C LEU A 135 13.82 13.38 2.73
N LYS A 136 13.61 13.98 3.91
CA LYS A 136 14.72 14.36 4.80
C LYS A 136 15.59 13.16 5.19
N ASN A 137 15.01 12.01 5.39
CA ASN A 137 15.73 10.79 5.75
C ASN A 137 16.47 10.18 4.55
N HIS A 138 15.85 10.18 3.38
CA HIS A 138 16.28 9.38 2.25
C HIS A 138 16.76 10.17 1.03
N MET A 139 16.85 11.50 1.10
CA MET A 139 17.39 12.32 0.01
C MET A 139 18.65 13.10 0.44
N ARG A 140 19.65 13.15 -0.43
CA ARG A 140 20.90 13.91 -0.23
C ARG A 140 21.28 14.59 -1.53
N GLY A 141 20.96 15.88 -1.65
CA GLY A 141 20.99 16.60 -2.91
C GLY A 141 19.94 16.04 -3.87
N ASP A 142 20.35 15.60 -5.03
CA ASP A 142 19.53 15.00 -6.08
C ASP A 142 19.49 13.46 -6.05
N LYS A 143 20.14 12.83 -5.05
CA LYS A 143 20.30 11.38 -4.95
C LYS A 143 19.62 10.78 -3.72
N TRP A 144 19.22 9.53 -3.84
CA TRP A 144 18.62 8.77 -2.75
C TRP A 144 19.68 8.19 -1.81
N LYS A 145 19.43 8.24 -0.51
CA LYS A 145 20.29 7.66 0.53
C LYS A 145 19.54 6.51 1.21
N LEU A 146 19.84 5.27 0.83
CA LEU A 146 19.14 4.08 1.26
C LEU A 146 20.01 3.12 2.10
N ASP A 147 21.30 3.36 2.19
CA ASP A 147 22.26 2.58 3.00
C ASP A 147 22.49 3.17 4.41
N ASN A 148 21.55 3.98 4.90
CA ASN A 148 21.70 4.71 6.16
C ASN A 148 21.52 3.84 7.43
N GLY A 149 21.17 2.58 7.30
CA GLY A 149 20.96 1.64 8.42
C GLY A 149 19.78 1.97 9.32
N VAL A 150 18.92 2.91 8.92
CA VAL A 150 17.74 3.31 9.71
C VAL A 150 16.64 2.25 9.65
N LYS A 151 16.56 1.55 8.53
CA LYS A 151 15.57 0.51 8.28
C LYS A 151 16.22 -0.84 8.03
N PRO A 152 15.54 -1.94 8.35
CA PRO A 152 16.05 -3.30 8.14
C PRO A 152 16.37 -3.56 6.67
N ARG A 153 15.50 -3.09 5.76
CA ARG A 153 15.64 -3.22 4.31
C ARG A 153 15.32 -1.90 3.61
N ALA A 154 15.85 -1.73 2.40
CA ALA A 154 15.57 -0.56 1.56
C ALA A 154 14.40 -0.85 0.59
N VAL A 155 13.29 -1.36 1.11
CA VAL A 155 12.05 -1.61 0.40
C VAL A 155 11.02 -0.52 0.72
N SER A 156 9.99 -0.41 -0.11
CA SER A 156 8.98 0.66 0.01
C SER A 156 8.27 0.63 1.36
N GLU A 157 7.89 -0.56 1.83
CA GLU A 157 7.19 -0.74 3.11
C GLU A 157 8.02 -0.22 4.28
N ASP A 158 9.27 -0.68 4.41
CA ASP A 158 10.16 -0.28 5.50
C ASP A 158 10.51 1.21 5.42
N THR A 159 10.75 1.70 4.21
CA THR A 159 11.24 3.06 3.99
C THR A 159 10.14 4.11 4.20
N ILE A 160 8.90 3.79 3.82
CA ILE A 160 7.78 4.72 3.79
C ILE A 160 6.79 4.41 4.91
N LEU A 161 6.17 3.22 4.88
CA LEU A 161 5.07 2.90 5.77
C LEU A 161 5.52 2.71 7.22
N GLU A 162 6.71 2.17 7.45
CA GLU A 162 7.26 2.00 8.80
C GLU A 162 8.06 3.21 9.32
N SER A 163 8.11 4.30 8.54
CA SER A 163 8.78 5.54 8.93
C SER A 163 7.89 6.51 9.69
N GLY A 164 6.59 6.23 9.79
CA GLY A 164 5.60 7.07 10.46
C GLY A 164 4.54 6.26 11.15
N LYS A 165 3.50 6.95 11.64
CA LYS A 165 2.32 6.32 12.18
C LYS A 165 1.40 5.90 11.04
N THR A 166 1.46 4.63 10.71
CA THR A 166 0.71 4.04 9.62
C THR A 166 -0.45 3.21 10.14
N TYR A 167 -1.61 3.46 9.58
CA TYR A 167 -2.78 2.62 9.74
C TYR A 167 -3.02 1.80 8.49
N THR A 168 -3.63 0.63 8.63
CA THR A 168 -4.02 -0.23 7.52
C THR A 168 -5.54 -0.35 7.46
N ILE A 169 -6.09 -0.25 6.26
CA ILE A 169 -7.48 -0.51 5.93
C ILE A 169 -7.56 -0.99 4.47
N PRO A 170 -7.72 -2.31 4.22
CA PRO A 170 -7.61 -2.88 2.88
C PRO A 170 -8.91 -2.69 2.09
N ILE A 171 -9.04 -1.57 1.40
CA ILE A 171 -10.21 -1.21 0.59
C ILE A 171 -9.99 -1.38 -0.91
N PHE A 172 -8.75 -1.50 -1.37
CA PHE A 172 -8.40 -1.77 -2.76
C PHE A 172 -7.78 -3.15 -2.94
N LEU A 173 -7.86 -3.66 -4.15
CA LEU A 173 -7.16 -4.85 -4.61
C LEU A 173 -5.97 -4.46 -5.51
N TYR A 174 -5.21 -5.44 -5.91
CA TYR A 174 -4.18 -5.35 -6.94
C TYR A 174 -4.42 -6.45 -7.97
N ASN A 175 -4.01 -6.23 -9.22
CA ASN A 175 -4.30 -7.15 -10.31
C ASN A 175 -3.25 -8.26 -10.35
N LEU A 176 -3.71 -9.49 -10.10
CA LEU A 176 -2.85 -10.68 -10.13
C LEU A 176 -2.45 -11.11 -11.55
N ASP A 177 -3.20 -10.71 -12.59
CA ASP A 177 -2.97 -11.14 -13.97
C ASP A 177 -1.74 -10.47 -14.59
N PHE A 178 -1.34 -9.31 -14.08
CA PHE A 178 -0.08 -8.66 -14.51
C PHE A 178 1.17 -9.33 -13.94
N GLY A 179 1.00 -10.25 -12.99
CA GLY A 179 2.11 -10.90 -12.29
C GLY A 179 2.86 -9.94 -11.38
N SER A 180 3.84 -10.46 -10.65
CA SER A 180 4.79 -9.63 -9.91
C SER A 180 6.10 -9.57 -10.69
N THR A 181 6.57 -8.37 -10.99
CA THR A 181 7.91 -8.17 -11.58
C THR A 181 9.01 -8.30 -10.53
N ILE A 182 8.65 -8.25 -9.25
CA ILE A 182 9.58 -8.28 -8.11
C ILE A 182 9.76 -9.71 -7.58
N HIS A 183 8.64 -10.40 -7.31
CA HIS A 183 8.62 -11.72 -6.67
C HIS A 183 7.60 -12.66 -7.31
N GLN A 184 7.91 -13.22 -8.47
CA GLN A 184 7.00 -14.14 -9.17
C GLN A 184 6.66 -15.39 -8.35
N GLU A 185 7.62 -15.89 -7.56
CA GLU A 185 7.46 -17.04 -6.66
C GLU A 185 6.46 -16.78 -5.53
N HIS A 186 6.24 -15.53 -5.14
CA HIS A 186 5.33 -15.16 -4.06
C HIS A 186 3.86 -15.18 -4.48
N ILE A 187 3.54 -15.11 -5.78
CA ILE A 187 2.16 -15.01 -6.28
C ILE A 187 1.30 -16.17 -5.77
N GLY A 188 1.82 -17.39 -5.85
CA GLY A 188 1.09 -18.60 -5.43
C GLY A 188 0.93 -18.74 -3.92
N VAL A 189 1.88 -18.24 -3.15
CA VAL A 189 1.98 -18.46 -1.70
C VAL A 189 1.40 -17.31 -0.90
N PHE A 190 1.68 -16.06 -1.30
CA PHE A 190 1.36 -14.89 -0.48
C PHE A 190 0.25 -14.02 -1.07
N HIS A 191 0.02 -14.04 -2.38
CA HIS A 191 -0.90 -13.09 -3.03
C HIS A 191 -2.30 -13.65 -3.25
N LYS A 192 -2.43 -14.88 -3.76
CA LYS A 192 -3.74 -15.42 -4.17
C LYS A 192 -4.74 -15.56 -3.02
N GLY A 193 -4.29 -16.07 -1.88
CA GLY A 193 -5.15 -16.24 -0.70
C GLY A 193 -5.71 -14.92 -0.18
N PRO A 194 -4.86 -13.95 0.20
CA PRO A 194 -5.28 -12.63 0.64
C PRO A 194 -6.16 -11.89 -0.37
N HIS A 195 -5.78 -11.92 -1.64
CA HIS A 195 -6.57 -11.31 -2.71
C HIS A 195 -7.98 -11.90 -2.80
N ALA A 196 -8.09 -13.24 -2.80
CA ALA A 196 -9.39 -13.92 -2.84
C ALA A 196 -10.22 -13.65 -1.58
N ALA A 197 -9.60 -13.63 -0.40
CA ALA A 197 -10.28 -13.32 0.86
C ALA A 197 -10.86 -11.89 0.85
N LEU A 198 -10.07 -10.91 0.43
CA LEU A 198 -10.50 -9.52 0.38
C LEU A 198 -11.55 -9.28 -0.70
N SER A 199 -11.38 -9.86 -1.90
CA SER A 199 -12.37 -9.81 -2.98
C SER A 199 -13.71 -10.39 -2.52
N ASN A 200 -13.70 -11.58 -1.90
CA ASN A 200 -14.88 -12.23 -1.34
C ASN A 200 -15.56 -11.37 -0.26
N TYR A 201 -14.77 -10.79 0.64
CA TYR A 201 -15.28 -9.92 1.68
C TYR A 201 -16.06 -8.74 1.08
N TRP A 202 -15.48 -8.01 0.15
CA TRP A 202 -16.13 -6.86 -0.49
C TRP A 202 -17.39 -7.25 -1.27
N GLN A 203 -17.33 -8.34 -2.04
CA GLN A 203 -18.48 -8.83 -2.81
C GLN A 203 -19.67 -9.22 -1.94
N ASN A 204 -19.43 -9.84 -0.80
CA ASN A 204 -20.49 -10.40 0.04
C ASN A 204 -20.92 -9.47 1.20
N SER A 205 -20.05 -8.59 1.66
CA SER A 205 -20.26 -7.79 2.87
C SER A 205 -20.16 -6.28 2.64
N GLY A 206 -19.59 -5.83 1.52
CA GLY A 206 -19.28 -4.41 1.30
C GLY A 206 -20.51 -3.49 1.39
N ALA A 207 -21.64 -3.92 0.84
CA ALA A 207 -22.90 -3.14 0.91
C ALA A 207 -23.46 -3.00 2.35
N GLY A 208 -23.03 -3.85 3.29
CA GLY A 208 -23.45 -3.82 4.69
C GLY A 208 -22.44 -3.20 5.65
N VAL A 209 -21.34 -2.63 5.12
CA VAL A 209 -20.30 -2.00 5.95
C VAL A 209 -20.86 -0.74 6.62
N ASP A 210 -20.82 -0.68 7.95
CA ASP A 210 -20.96 0.59 8.68
C ASP A 210 -19.58 1.26 8.72
N ILE A 211 -19.42 2.33 7.93
CA ILE A 211 -18.15 3.03 7.81
C ILE A 211 -17.68 3.64 9.15
N HIS A 212 -18.61 4.06 10.01
CA HIS A 212 -18.25 4.62 11.33
C HIS A 212 -17.71 3.52 12.26
N GLU A 213 -18.32 2.33 12.25
CA GLU A 213 -17.81 1.19 12.99
C GLU A 213 -16.47 0.70 12.41
N TRP A 214 -16.34 0.70 11.10
CA TRP A 214 -15.17 0.22 10.39
C TRP A 214 -13.93 1.08 10.63
N MET A 215 -14.14 2.40 10.72
CA MET A 215 -13.10 3.40 10.97
C MET A 215 -12.86 3.65 12.46
N ASN A 216 -13.62 3.03 13.36
CA ASN A 216 -13.48 3.21 14.79
C ASN A 216 -12.30 2.40 15.35
N TYR A 217 -11.13 3.02 15.36
CA TYR A 217 -9.93 2.44 15.97
C TYR A 217 -9.87 2.76 17.46
N ASP A 218 -9.78 1.71 18.30
CA ASP A 218 -9.55 1.88 19.74
C ASP A 218 -8.02 1.87 20.04
N PRO A 219 -7.43 3.03 20.39
CA PRO A 219 -6.01 3.12 20.63
C PRO A 219 -5.58 2.43 21.95
N TYR A 220 -6.51 2.13 22.84
CA TYR A 220 -6.20 1.50 24.14
C TYR A 220 -6.12 -0.01 24.06
N THR A 221 -6.96 -0.62 23.27
CA THR A 221 -6.95 -2.08 23.12
C THR A 221 -6.07 -2.53 21.97
N GLY A 222 -5.96 -1.75 20.90
CA GLY A 222 -5.25 -2.11 19.68
C GLY A 222 -5.75 -3.42 19.06
N ARG A 223 -6.87 -3.95 19.57
CA ARG A 223 -7.39 -5.26 19.16
C ARG A 223 -8.37 -5.11 18.03
N VAL A 224 -8.10 -5.85 16.98
CA VAL A 224 -9.09 -6.13 15.94
C VAL A 224 -9.97 -7.26 16.45
N THR A 225 -11.28 -7.07 16.44
CA THR A 225 -12.21 -8.11 16.85
C THR A 225 -12.23 -9.25 15.82
N GLU A 226 -12.44 -10.49 16.23
CA GLU A 226 -12.47 -11.65 15.34
C GLU A 226 -13.41 -11.49 14.13
N ASN A 227 -14.50 -10.75 14.29
CA ASN A 227 -15.47 -10.44 13.23
C ASN A 227 -14.95 -9.46 12.15
N SER A 228 -13.73 -8.96 12.29
CA SER A 228 -13.11 -8.03 11.32
C SER A 228 -12.13 -8.70 10.36
N ALA A 229 -11.98 -10.01 10.42
CA ALA A 229 -11.04 -10.73 9.57
C ALA A 229 -11.72 -11.30 8.31
N ALA A 230 -11.16 -10.99 7.14
CA ALA A 230 -11.47 -11.69 5.90
C ALA A 230 -10.61 -12.95 5.80
N LYS A 231 -11.27 -14.09 5.59
CA LYS A 231 -10.62 -15.41 5.51
C LYS A 231 -10.50 -15.87 4.07
N ALA A 232 -9.39 -16.51 3.76
CA ALA A 232 -9.24 -17.20 2.49
C ALA A 232 -10.33 -18.27 2.33
N PRO A 233 -10.85 -18.50 1.10
CA PRO A 233 -11.77 -19.60 0.85
C PRO A 233 -11.11 -20.92 1.29
N GLN A 234 -11.81 -21.71 2.09
CA GLN A 234 -11.35 -23.07 2.40
C GLN A 234 -11.43 -23.89 1.11
N GLU A 235 -10.33 -24.48 0.69
CA GLU A 235 -10.36 -25.52 -0.32
C GLU A 235 -11.24 -26.66 0.22
N THR A 236 -12.41 -26.84 -0.37
CA THR A 236 -13.23 -28.01 -0.06
C THR A 236 -12.52 -29.21 -0.68
N ASP A 237 -11.86 -30.01 0.15
CA ASP A 237 -11.42 -31.36 -0.19
C ASP A 237 -12.68 -32.22 -0.54
N ASN A 238 -13.16 -32.07 -1.76
CA ASN A 238 -14.05 -33.07 -2.32
C ASN A 238 -13.16 -34.05 -3.09
N PRO A 239 -13.00 -35.27 -2.61
CA PRO A 239 -12.34 -36.29 -3.40
C PRO A 239 -13.12 -36.51 -4.71
N PRO A 240 -12.43 -36.73 -5.83
CA PRO A 240 -13.11 -37.03 -7.09
C PRO A 240 -13.90 -38.32 -6.96
N ALA A 241 -15.14 -38.25 -7.40
CA ALA A 241 -16.03 -39.42 -7.51
C ALA A 241 -15.56 -40.39 -8.57
#